data_301c74de73fe064c6660ded7546fd50d
#
_entry.id   301c74de73fe064c6660ded7546fd50d
#
_cell.length_a   1.000
_cell.length_b   1.000
_cell.length_c   1.000
_cell.angle_alpha   90.00
_cell.angle_beta   90.00
_cell.angle_gamma   90.00
#
_symmetry.space_group_name_H-M   'P 1'
#
loop_
_entity.id
_entity.type
_entity.pdbx_description
1 polymer ?
#
loop_
_entity_poly.entity_id
_entity_poly.type
_entity_poly.pdbx_seq_one_letter_code
_entity_poly.pdbx_strand_id
1 'polypeptide(L)'
;MDSREVRVLASASEEIEEAVAWLSARSKNAAQAFAFGYEEKLRMLASGLIEYPLSHIPELARLGYRATSFGAYTMLYYVENDVVFIAHVFHQHRNYARLVARKEEEWPPPRG
;
A
#
# COMPACT_ATOMS: atom_id res chain seq x y z
N MET A 1 1.13 -23.95 8.67
CA MET A 1 1.19 -23.00 7.64
C MET A 1 0.67 -21.69 8.05
N ASP A 2 1.51 -20.79 8.07
CA ASP A 2 1.15 -19.61 8.75
C ASP A 2 0.84 -18.50 7.81
N SER A 3 -0.42 -18.31 7.58
CA SER A 3 -0.81 -17.13 6.84
C SER A 3 -1.08 -16.03 7.83
N ARG A 4 -0.89 -14.81 7.37
CA ARG A 4 -1.10 -13.62 8.18
C ARG A 4 -2.38 -12.97 7.72
N GLU A 5 -3.05 -12.32 8.67
CA GLU A 5 -4.19 -11.51 8.33
C GLU A 5 -3.71 -10.25 7.61
N VAL A 6 -4.43 -9.85 6.56
CA VAL A 6 -4.13 -8.62 5.84
C VAL A 6 -5.38 -7.76 5.87
N ARG A 7 -5.24 -6.53 6.32
CA ARG A 7 -6.33 -5.56 6.35
C ARG A 7 -5.99 -4.38 5.48
N VAL A 8 -6.97 -3.92 4.71
CA VAL A 8 -6.79 -2.77 3.84
C VAL A 8 -7.48 -1.59 4.50
N LEU A 9 -6.70 -0.56 4.83
CA LEU A 9 -7.26 0.60 5.50
C LEU A 9 -8.08 1.44 4.53
N ALA A 10 -8.97 2.26 5.08
CA ALA A 10 -9.87 3.07 4.27
C ALA A 10 -9.11 3.97 3.30
N SER A 11 -7.98 4.54 3.75
CA SER A 11 -7.19 5.40 2.87
C SER A 11 -6.69 4.63 1.65
N ALA A 12 -6.23 3.39 1.85
CA ALA A 12 -5.77 2.58 0.72
C ALA A 12 -6.93 2.18 -0.18
N SER A 13 -8.06 1.82 0.41
CA SER A 13 -9.24 1.46 -0.39
C SER A 13 -9.67 2.58 -1.30
N GLU A 14 -9.69 3.80 -0.79
CA GLU A 14 -10.07 4.96 -1.60
C GLU A 14 -9.08 5.18 -2.72
N GLU A 15 -7.78 5.06 -2.42
CA GLU A 15 -6.74 5.26 -3.42
C GLU A 15 -6.81 4.20 -4.51
N ILE A 16 -7.11 2.97 -4.11
CA ILE A 16 -7.24 1.88 -5.08
C ILE A 16 -8.44 2.12 -5.99
N GLU A 17 -9.57 2.55 -5.41
CA GLU A 17 -10.76 2.84 -6.21
C GLU A 17 -10.50 3.97 -7.21
N GLU A 18 -9.80 5.01 -6.76
CA GLU A 18 -9.45 6.11 -7.65
C GLU A 18 -8.55 5.66 -8.78
N ALA A 19 -7.56 4.82 -8.44
CA ALA A 19 -6.63 4.31 -9.44
C ALA A 19 -7.36 3.47 -10.48
N VAL A 20 -8.24 2.58 -10.02
CA VAL A 20 -9.00 1.72 -10.93
C VAL A 20 -9.90 2.54 -11.83
N ALA A 21 -10.59 3.54 -11.28
CA ALA A 21 -11.46 4.40 -12.08
C ALA A 21 -10.67 5.16 -13.14
N TRP A 22 -9.52 5.71 -12.74
CA TRP A 22 -8.68 6.48 -13.65
C TRP A 22 -8.14 5.59 -14.77
N LEU A 23 -7.67 4.40 -14.41
CA LEU A 23 -7.11 3.47 -15.38
C LEU A 23 -8.19 2.93 -16.31
N SER A 24 -9.35 2.59 -15.77
CA SER A 24 -10.45 2.02 -16.58
C SER A 24 -10.91 2.99 -17.64
N ALA A 25 -10.89 4.28 -17.34
CA ALA A 25 -11.29 5.30 -18.32
C ALA A 25 -10.30 5.39 -19.46
N ARG A 26 -9.07 4.92 -19.29
CA ARG A 26 -8.03 5.03 -20.30
C ARG A 26 -7.69 3.71 -20.97
N SER A 27 -7.69 2.62 -20.21
CA SER A 27 -7.31 1.33 -20.75
C SER A 27 -7.82 0.23 -19.83
N LYS A 28 -8.71 -0.59 -20.36
CA LYS A 28 -9.21 -1.73 -19.64
C LYS A 28 -8.08 -2.68 -19.25
N ASN A 29 -7.12 -2.88 -20.15
CA ASN A 29 -5.99 -3.75 -19.86
C ASN A 29 -5.13 -3.22 -18.72
N ALA A 30 -4.95 -1.91 -18.67
CA ALA A 30 -4.17 -1.32 -17.57
C ALA A 30 -4.87 -1.49 -16.23
N ALA A 31 -6.19 -1.35 -16.22
CA ALA A 31 -6.96 -1.55 -14.99
C ALA A 31 -6.86 -3.00 -14.52
N GLN A 32 -6.94 -3.94 -15.47
CA GLN A 32 -6.83 -5.36 -15.12
C GLN A 32 -5.44 -5.71 -14.60
N ALA A 33 -4.41 -5.14 -15.22
CA ALA A 33 -3.04 -5.37 -14.77
C ALA A 33 -2.83 -4.81 -13.36
N PHE A 34 -3.41 -3.66 -13.07
CA PHE A 34 -3.33 -3.07 -11.74
C PHE A 34 -3.98 -4.01 -10.72
N ALA A 35 -5.19 -4.49 -11.01
CA ALA A 35 -5.89 -5.36 -10.08
C ALA A 35 -5.12 -6.65 -9.85
N PHE A 36 -4.56 -7.22 -10.91
CA PHE A 36 -3.79 -8.46 -10.79
C PHE A 36 -2.55 -8.24 -9.92
N GLY A 37 -1.81 -7.17 -10.17
CA GLY A 37 -0.60 -6.88 -9.40
C GLY A 37 -0.91 -6.63 -7.94
N TYR A 38 -1.99 -5.92 -7.67
CA TYR A 38 -2.42 -5.64 -6.31
C TYR A 38 -2.75 -6.93 -5.58
N GLU A 39 -3.56 -7.79 -6.19
CA GLU A 39 -3.95 -9.04 -5.55
C GLU A 39 -2.76 -9.96 -5.32
N GLU A 40 -1.82 -9.95 -6.25
CA GLU A 40 -0.62 -10.74 -6.10
C GLU A 40 0.17 -10.32 -4.87
N LYS A 41 0.31 -9.01 -4.67
CA LYS A 41 1.01 -8.50 -3.50
C LYS A 41 0.30 -8.87 -2.22
N LEU A 42 -1.03 -8.79 -2.21
CA LEU A 42 -1.78 -9.19 -1.03
C LEU A 42 -1.52 -10.66 -0.68
N ARG A 43 -1.52 -11.52 -1.70
CA ARG A 43 -1.26 -12.95 -1.46
C ARG A 43 0.13 -13.17 -0.89
N MET A 44 1.12 -12.47 -1.44
CA MET A 44 2.48 -12.63 -0.98
C MET A 44 2.64 -12.18 0.47
N LEU A 45 2.01 -11.07 0.83
CA LEU A 45 2.08 -10.59 2.20
C LEU A 45 1.30 -11.51 3.14
N ALA A 46 0.17 -12.03 2.69
CA ALA A 46 -0.63 -12.94 3.50
C ALA A 46 0.09 -14.26 3.76
N SER A 47 0.99 -14.66 2.88
CA SER A 47 1.70 -15.91 3.05
C SER A 47 2.59 -15.92 4.30
N GLY A 48 3.02 -14.75 4.75
CA GLY A 48 3.94 -14.64 5.87
C GLY A 48 5.37 -15.00 5.55
N LEU A 49 5.65 -15.36 4.30
CA LEU A 49 6.98 -15.76 3.89
C LEU A 49 7.83 -14.62 3.37
N ILE A 50 7.20 -13.50 3.03
CA ILE A 50 7.88 -12.37 2.42
C ILE A 50 7.63 -11.13 3.25
N GLU A 51 8.71 -10.42 3.53
CA GLU A 51 8.64 -9.14 4.21
C GLU A 51 9.50 -8.17 3.41
N TYR A 52 8.89 -7.07 2.99
CA TYR A 52 9.61 -6.08 2.21
C TYR A 52 10.30 -5.10 3.15
N PRO A 53 11.35 -4.43 2.68
CA PRO A 53 12.11 -3.52 3.55
C PRO A 53 11.29 -2.28 3.90
N LEU A 54 11.77 -1.57 4.91
CA LEU A 54 11.21 -0.26 5.24
C LEU A 54 11.34 0.66 4.04
N SER A 55 10.43 1.62 3.96
CA SER A 55 10.46 2.61 2.89
C SER A 55 11.83 3.28 2.84
N HIS A 56 12.29 3.58 1.63
CA HIS A 56 13.55 4.31 1.48
C HIS A 56 13.39 5.80 1.78
N ILE A 57 12.16 6.24 2.02
CA ILE A 57 11.88 7.62 2.39
C ILE A 57 11.96 7.70 3.91
N PRO A 58 12.92 8.48 4.45
CA PRO A 58 13.17 8.43 5.90
C PRO A 58 11.97 8.75 6.76
N GLU A 59 11.14 9.70 6.35
CA GLU A 59 9.95 10.05 7.12
C GLU A 59 8.99 8.88 7.27
N LEU A 60 8.83 8.12 6.19
CA LEU A 60 7.93 6.98 6.20
C LEU A 60 8.54 5.81 6.95
N ALA A 61 9.84 5.62 6.78
CA ALA A 61 10.54 4.54 7.49
C ALA A 61 10.44 4.73 9.00
N ARG A 62 10.56 5.98 9.45
CA ARG A 62 10.45 6.27 10.88
C ARG A 62 9.09 5.93 11.44
N LEU A 63 8.06 6.02 10.62
CA LEU A 63 6.69 5.65 11.02
C LEU A 63 6.45 4.15 10.93
N GLY A 64 7.44 3.39 10.48
CA GLY A 64 7.31 1.95 10.39
C GLY A 64 6.76 1.43 9.08
N TYR A 65 6.62 2.29 8.08
CA TYR A 65 6.09 1.87 6.78
C TYR A 65 7.11 1.06 6.01
N ARG A 66 6.64 -0.04 5.47
CA ARG A 66 7.37 -0.84 4.51
C ARG A 66 6.77 -0.61 3.14
N ALA A 67 7.56 -0.84 2.10
CA ALA A 67 7.13 -0.51 0.75
C ALA A 67 7.44 -1.62 -0.22
N THR A 68 6.51 -1.84 -1.14
CA THR A 68 6.73 -2.72 -2.27
C THR A 68 6.04 -2.10 -3.48
N SER A 69 6.37 -2.58 -4.67
CA SER A 69 5.84 -2.00 -5.90
C SER A 69 5.17 -3.05 -6.75
N PHE A 70 4.17 -2.62 -7.51
CA PHE A 70 3.60 -3.44 -8.56
C PHE A 70 3.25 -2.51 -9.71
N GLY A 71 3.78 -2.81 -10.91
CA GLY A 71 3.65 -1.90 -12.04
C GLY A 71 4.22 -0.54 -11.69
N ALA A 72 3.47 0.50 -11.97
CA ALA A 72 3.88 1.87 -11.69
C ALA A 72 3.39 2.37 -10.33
N TYR A 73 2.97 1.48 -9.45
CA TYR A 73 2.39 1.87 -8.17
C TYR A 73 3.24 1.36 -7.02
N THR A 74 3.17 2.10 -5.92
CA THR A 74 3.84 1.71 -4.68
C THR A 74 2.78 1.45 -3.61
N MET A 75 2.97 0.37 -2.88
CA MET A 75 2.10 0.01 -1.77
C MET A 75 2.87 0.21 -0.48
N LEU A 76 2.31 1.01 0.43
CA LEU A 76 2.87 1.20 1.76
C LEU A 76 2.06 0.39 2.75
N TYR A 77 2.75 -0.35 3.60
CA TYR A 77 2.10 -1.15 4.62
C TYR A 77 2.94 -1.17 5.87
N TYR A 78 2.35 -1.61 6.96
CA TYR A 78 3.07 -1.86 8.20
C TYR A 78 2.50 -3.12 8.83
N VAL A 79 3.26 -3.68 9.77
CA VAL A 79 2.86 -4.92 10.44
C VAL A 79 2.78 -4.63 11.94
N GLU A 80 1.67 -5.04 12.54
CA GLU A 80 1.47 -4.85 13.95
C GLU A 80 0.71 -6.04 14.50
N ASN A 81 1.25 -6.69 15.52
CA ASN A 81 0.66 -7.89 16.11
C ASN A 81 0.40 -8.96 15.06
N ASP A 82 1.35 -9.12 14.16
CA ASP A 82 1.33 -10.11 13.09
C ASP A 82 0.19 -9.90 12.09
N VAL A 83 -0.38 -8.71 12.05
CA VAL A 83 -1.38 -8.31 11.07
C VAL A 83 -0.74 -7.30 10.13
N VAL A 84 -0.94 -7.51 8.83
CA VAL A 84 -0.45 -6.60 7.80
C VAL A 84 -1.54 -5.56 7.53
N PHE A 85 -1.17 -4.29 7.61
CA PHE A 85 -2.11 -3.19 7.34
C PHE A 85 -1.66 -2.47 6.09
N ILE A 86 -2.46 -2.57 5.02
CA ILE A 86 -2.19 -1.85 3.78
C ILE A 86 -2.70 -0.43 3.96
N ALA A 87 -1.79 0.52 4.01
CA ALA A 87 -2.14 1.89 4.38
C ALA A 87 -2.33 2.79 3.18
N HIS A 88 -1.51 2.65 2.14
CA HIS A 88 -1.57 3.55 0.99
C HIS A 88 -1.13 2.83 -0.27
N VAL A 89 -1.71 3.22 -1.40
CA VAL A 89 -1.31 2.76 -2.72
C VAL A 89 -1.27 3.97 -3.63
N PHE A 90 -0.09 4.30 -4.15
CA PHE A 90 0.14 5.51 -4.94
C PHE A 90 0.86 5.19 -6.23
N HIS A 91 0.56 5.99 -7.26
CA HIS A 91 1.42 6.01 -8.44
C HIS A 91 2.81 6.50 -8.04
N GLN A 92 3.86 5.86 -8.57
CA GLN A 92 5.24 6.16 -8.15
C GLN A 92 5.65 7.61 -8.38
N HIS A 93 5.02 8.29 -9.32
CA HIS A 93 5.40 9.66 -9.64
C HIS A 93 4.71 10.69 -8.75
N ARG A 94 3.83 10.25 -7.84
CA ARG A 94 3.22 11.19 -6.92
C ARG A 94 4.14 11.43 -5.73
N ASN A 95 4.03 12.62 -5.18
CA ASN A 95 4.76 12.93 -3.96
C ASN A 95 3.98 12.38 -2.77
N TYR A 96 3.98 11.05 -2.65
CA TYR A 96 3.14 10.40 -1.65
C TYR A 96 3.65 10.58 -0.23
N ALA A 97 4.95 10.83 -0.07
CA ALA A 97 5.48 11.08 1.26
C ALA A 97 4.80 12.28 1.91
N ARG A 98 4.60 13.34 1.12
CA ARG A 98 3.96 14.53 1.61
C ARG A 98 2.48 14.30 1.90
N LEU A 99 1.83 13.53 1.04
CA LEU A 99 0.42 13.21 1.25
C LEU A 99 0.20 12.38 2.50
N VAL A 100 1.08 11.42 2.72
CA VAL A 100 0.99 10.57 3.91
C VAL A 100 1.24 11.39 5.17
N ALA A 101 2.25 12.24 5.15
CA ALA A 101 2.56 13.08 6.31
C ALA A 101 1.39 13.98 6.67
N ARG A 102 0.71 14.53 5.66
CA ARG A 102 -0.44 15.38 5.89
C ARG A 102 -1.59 14.61 6.52
N LYS A 103 -1.83 13.40 6.05
CA LYS A 103 -2.87 12.56 6.63
C LYS A 103 -2.55 12.15 8.06
N GLU A 104 -1.28 11.92 8.33
CA GLU A 104 -0.85 11.57 9.68
C GLU A 104 -1.08 12.70 10.66
N GLU A 105 -1.06 13.92 10.19
CA GLU A 105 -1.36 15.05 11.05
C GLU A 105 -2.83 15.10 11.47
N GLU A 106 -3.70 14.61 10.59
CA GLU A 106 -5.13 14.60 10.86
C GLU A 106 -5.57 13.41 11.67
N TRP A 107 -4.78 12.35 11.65
CA TRP A 107 -5.13 11.07 12.26
C TRP A 107 -4.01 10.64 13.17
N PRO A 108 -4.32 9.87 14.21
CA PRO A 108 -3.23 9.26 14.97
C PRO A 108 -2.34 8.47 14.04
N PRO A 109 -1.02 8.43 14.29
CA PRO A 109 -0.14 7.63 13.46
C PRO A 109 -0.54 6.15 13.53
N PRO A 110 -0.25 5.37 12.48
CA PRO A 110 -0.59 3.95 12.50
C PRO A 110 0.05 3.22 13.67
N ARG A 111 1.13 3.74 14.18
CA ARG A 111 1.77 3.15 15.34
C ARG A 111 1.78 4.18 16.42
N GLY A 112 1.06 3.93 17.43
CA GLY A 112 0.87 4.82 18.55
C GLY A 112 2.14 5.07 19.34
#